data_cb787b11ba04ce86cae8c2598b26228d
#
_entry.id   cb787b11ba04ce86cae8c2598b26228d
#
_cell.length_a   1.000
_cell.length_b   1.000
_cell.length_c   1.000
_cell.angle_alpha   90.00
_cell.angle_beta   90.00
_cell.angle_gamma   90.00
#
_symmetry.space_group_name_H-M   'P 1'
#
loop_
_entity.id
_entity.type
_entity.pdbx_description
1 polymer ?
#
loop_
_entity_poly.entity_id
_entity_poly.type
_entity_poly.pdbx_seq_one_letter_code
_entity_poly.pdbx_strand_id
1 'polypeptide(L)'
;MKKFRLASSAAVAILGLQPFVMGHADTANSIAEMLSEGDTSLSFRYRYEFVDQDGVAEDANASTLKSRLTYKSASYNGLTALMEVDNVTVIGDENYRTPTNGNVGYPIVADPDGTDFNQASLSYTTDDISATLGRQRILHDGQRFVGGVGFRQNEQTYDALTLSSKAADSVSVNYSYIWNVNRIFGPKDSAVQAKRWESDSHILLAAMSPAEGQTLKGYAYMLDFGNAAANSSSTYGVEYSGKFDGFALSAAYATQSDYADNPISYD
;
A
#
# COMPACT_ATOMS: atom_id res chain seq x y z
N MET A 1 26.21 -31.62 3.94
CA MET A 1 25.84 -30.45 3.12
C MET A 1 24.35 -30.60 2.77
N LYS A 2 23.46 -29.95 3.53
CA LYS A 2 22.03 -29.99 3.27
C LYS A 2 21.74 -29.02 2.12
N LYS A 3 21.14 -29.52 1.05
CA LYS A 3 20.73 -28.70 -0.10
C LYS A 3 19.49 -27.95 0.27
N PHE A 4 19.58 -26.61 0.37
CA PHE A 4 18.43 -25.72 0.37
C PHE A 4 17.74 -25.84 -0.99
N ARG A 5 16.53 -26.37 -1.00
CA ARG A 5 15.62 -26.25 -2.13
C ARG A 5 14.55 -25.22 -1.75
N LEU A 6 14.75 -23.97 -2.13
CA LEU A 6 13.66 -23.02 -2.23
C LEU A 6 12.91 -23.32 -3.54
N ALA A 7 11.84 -24.07 -3.45
CA ALA A 7 10.89 -24.21 -4.55
C ALA A 7 9.65 -23.41 -4.24
N SER A 8 9.72 -22.08 -4.43
CA SER A 8 8.55 -21.23 -4.46
C SER A 8 8.00 -21.18 -5.88
N SER A 9 7.12 -22.10 -6.22
CA SER A 9 6.34 -22.03 -7.46
C SER A 9 5.03 -21.34 -7.16
N ALA A 10 5.00 -20.01 -7.22
CA ALA A 10 3.78 -19.23 -7.20
C ALA A 10 3.19 -19.18 -8.61
N ALA A 11 2.25 -20.05 -8.93
CA ALA A 11 1.41 -19.88 -10.11
C ALA A 11 0.30 -18.88 -9.76
N VAL A 12 0.47 -17.62 -10.13
CA VAL A 12 -0.58 -16.61 -10.00
C VAL A 12 -1.40 -16.62 -11.28
N ALA A 13 -2.55 -17.29 -11.26
CA ALA A 13 -3.56 -17.10 -12.29
C ALA A 13 -4.35 -15.83 -11.95
N ILE A 14 -4.00 -14.71 -12.55
CA ILE A 14 -4.78 -13.46 -12.47
C ILE A 14 -5.86 -13.53 -13.56
N LEU A 15 -7.04 -14.03 -13.20
CA LEU A 15 -8.25 -13.76 -13.97
C LEU A 15 -8.78 -12.39 -13.50
N GLY A 16 -8.17 -11.34 -14.01
CA GLY A 16 -8.65 -9.97 -13.86
C GLY A 16 -9.70 -9.69 -14.92
N LEU A 17 -10.99 -9.79 -14.59
CA LEU A 17 -11.99 -9.03 -15.29
C LEU A 17 -11.75 -7.57 -14.91
N GLN A 18 -11.03 -6.83 -15.77
CA GLN A 18 -10.91 -5.38 -15.63
C GLN A 18 -12.31 -4.79 -15.83
N PRO A 19 -12.85 -4.04 -14.86
CA PRO A 19 -14.07 -3.30 -15.11
C PRO A 19 -13.78 -2.26 -16.18
N PHE A 20 -14.67 -2.19 -17.14
CA PHE A 20 -14.64 -1.16 -18.19
C PHE A 20 -15.02 0.16 -17.50
N VAL A 21 -14.03 0.95 -17.11
CA VAL A 21 -14.23 2.28 -16.54
C VAL A 21 -14.29 3.26 -17.71
N MET A 22 -15.48 3.67 -18.11
CA MET A 22 -15.66 4.92 -18.84
C MET A 22 -15.67 6.05 -17.80
N GLY A 23 -14.49 6.55 -17.47
CA GLY A 23 -14.38 7.72 -16.61
C GLY A 23 -14.52 8.98 -17.45
N HIS A 24 -15.67 9.60 -17.42
CA HIS A 24 -15.76 11.03 -17.60
C HIS A 24 -15.69 11.64 -16.20
N ALA A 25 -14.70 12.50 -15.95
CA ALA A 25 -14.69 13.33 -14.76
C ALA A 25 -15.73 14.43 -14.94
N ASP A 26 -17.01 14.08 -14.79
CA ASP A 26 -18.07 15.06 -14.84
C ASP A 26 -17.96 15.98 -13.63
N THR A 27 -18.03 17.28 -13.90
CA THR A 27 -17.99 18.32 -12.87
C THR A 27 -19.39 18.47 -12.32
N ALA A 28 -19.64 18.00 -11.10
CA ALA A 28 -20.90 18.12 -10.43
C ALA A 28 -21.18 19.59 -10.04
N ASN A 29 -22.44 19.99 -10.04
CA ASN A 29 -22.88 21.35 -9.68
C ASN A 29 -23.32 21.45 -8.21
N SER A 30 -23.40 20.31 -7.50
CA SER A 30 -23.79 20.22 -6.10
C SER A 30 -23.15 18.98 -5.43
N ILE A 31 -23.14 18.96 -4.08
CA ILE A 31 -22.70 17.79 -3.32
C ILE A 31 -23.61 16.57 -3.60
N ALA A 32 -24.91 16.78 -3.78
CA ALA A 32 -25.83 15.70 -4.10
C ALA A 32 -25.49 15.07 -5.47
N GLU A 33 -25.21 15.87 -6.48
CA GLU A 33 -24.79 15.44 -7.81
C GLU A 33 -23.39 14.77 -7.75
N MET A 34 -22.44 15.33 -7.00
CA MET A 34 -21.15 14.72 -6.75
C MET A 34 -21.29 13.27 -6.25
N LEU A 35 -22.23 13.01 -5.37
CA LEU A 35 -22.45 11.67 -4.81
C LEU A 35 -23.30 10.79 -5.71
N SER A 36 -24.23 11.32 -6.52
CA SER A 36 -25.11 10.51 -7.37
C SER A 36 -24.48 10.12 -8.71
N GLU A 37 -23.52 10.89 -9.21
CA GLU A 37 -22.87 10.68 -10.50
C GLU A 37 -21.46 10.08 -10.36
N GLY A 38 -21.19 9.44 -9.24
CA GLY A 38 -19.95 8.73 -9.01
C GLY A 38 -19.88 7.39 -9.74
N ASP A 39 -18.66 6.94 -9.98
CA ASP A 39 -18.36 5.66 -10.60
C ASP A 39 -18.30 4.54 -9.56
N THR A 40 -18.93 3.41 -9.88
CA THR A 40 -18.84 2.19 -9.06
C THR A 40 -18.21 1.06 -9.87
N SER A 41 -17.24 0.37 -9.28
CA SER A 41 -16.61 -0.79 -9.89
C SER A 41 -16.56 -1.97 -8.93
N LEU A 42 -16.65 -3.18 -9.48
CA LEU A 42 -16.50 -4.44 -8.76
C LEU A 42 -15.42 -5.26 -9.44
N SER A 43 -14.43 -5.72 -8.66
CA SER A 43 -13.35 -6.55 -9.18
C SER A 43 -13.15 -7.78 -8.31
N PHE A 44 -12.65 -8.84 -8.95
CA PHE A 44 -12.36 -10.11 -8.29
C PHE A 44 -10.92 -10.51 -8.57
N ARG A 45 -10.20 -10.99 -7.52
CA ARG A 45 -8.87 -11.55 -7.65
C ARG A 45 -8.80 -12.89 -6.94
N TYR A 46 -8.76 -13.96 -7.71
CA TYR A 46 -8.44 -15.28 -7.19
C TYR A 46 -6.92 -15.42 -7.06
N ARG A 47 -6.48 -16.00 -5.94
CA ARG A 47 -5.09 -16.30 -5.67
C ARG A 47 -4.95 -17.70 -5.09
N TYR A 48 -4.00 -18.45 -5.65
CA TYR A 48 -3.54 -19.71 -5.11
C TYR A 48 -2.05 -19.59 -4.78
N GLU A 49 -1.65 -20.01 -3.58
CA GLU A 49 -0.25 -20.06 -3.15
C GLU A 49 0.01 -21.39 -2.46
N PHE A 50 1.04 -22.09 -2.96
CA PHE A 50 1.58 -23.30 -2.37
C PHE A 50 2.91 -22.96 -1.67
N VAL A 51 3.09 -23.45 -0.43
CA VAL A 51 4.32 -23.29 0.33
C VAL A 51 4.70 -24.61 0.97
N ASP A 52 5.87 -25.14 0.61
CA ASP A 52 6.58 -26.21 1.28
C ASP A 52 7.71 -25.58 2.11
N GLN A 53 7.73 -25.83 3.43
CA GLN A 53 8.67 -25.22 4.36
C GLN A 53 9.27 -26.27 5.29
N ASP A 54 10.60 -26.43 5.26
CA ASP A 54 11.33 -27.31 6.18
C ASP A 54 11.03 -26.96 7.65
N GLY A 55 10.71 -27.99 8.46
CA GLY A 55 10.47 -27.87 9.88
C GLY A 55 9.02 -27.52 10.27
N VAL A 56 8.12 -27.47 9.30
CA VAL A 56 6.66 -27.39 9.49
C VAL A 56 6.05 -28.73 9.09
N ALA A 57 4.98 -29.15 9.78
CA ALA A 57 4.44 -30.52 9.64
C ALA A 57 3.74 -30.75 8.29
N GLU A 58 3.03 -29.74 7.80
CA GLU A 58 2.15 -29.81 6.62
C GLU A 58 2.55 -28.74 5.59
N ASP A 59 2.23 -28.99 4.32
CA ASP A 59 2.37 -28.00 3.25
C ASP A 59 1.18 -27.02 3.21
N ALA A 60 1.44 -25.75 2.98
CA ALA A 60 0.35 -24.79 2.83
C ALA A 60 -0.22 -24.79 1.42
N ASN A 61 -1.56 -24.76 1.35
CA ASN A 61 -2.35 -24.61 0.13
C ASN A 61 -3.36 -23.49 0.35
N ALA A 62 -2.98 -22.25 0.09
CA ALA A 62 -3.83 -21.09 0.27
C ALA A 62 -4.59 -20.78 -1.01
N SER A 63 -5.91 -20.95 -0.97
CA SER A 63 -6.82 -20.67 -2.07
C SER A 63 -7.82 -19.60 -1.61
N THR A 64 -7.70 -18.39 -2.16
CA THR A 64 -8.46 -17.23 -1.69
C THR A 64 -9.03 -16.42 -2.84
N LEU A 65 -10.19 -15.81 -2.60
CA LEU A 65 -10.84 -14.88 -3.51
C LEU A 65 -10.98 -13.52 -2.80
N LYS A 66 -10.41 -12.46 -3.39
CA LYS A 66 -10.71 -11.10 -3.02
C LYS A 66 -11.79 -10.53 -3.93
N SER A 67 -12.85 -9.98 -3.34
CA SER A 67 -13.89 -9.18 -3.98
C SER A 67 -13.73 -7.75 -3.52
N ARG A 68 -13.58 -6.80 -4.45
CA ARG A 68 -13.39 -5.38 -4.17
C ARG A 68 -14.50 -4.56 -4.79
N LEU A 69 -15.22 -3.81 -3.96
CA LEU A 69 -16.17 -2.80 -4.39
C LEU A 69 -15.53 -1.43 -4.21
N THR A 70 -15.42 -0.67 -5.29
CA THR A 70 -14.90 0.70 -5.27
C THR A 70 -15.98 1.66 -5.75
N TYR A 71 -16.18 2.73 -4.98
CA TYR A 71 -16.97 3.89 -5.37
C TYR A 71 -16.09 5.13 -5.36
N LYS A 72 -16.11 5.89 -6.44
CA LYS A 72 -15.45 7.19 -6.57
C LYS A 72 -16.48 8.22 -6.99
N SER A 73 -16.65 9.28 -6.21
CA SER A 73 -17.57 10.35 -6.53
C SER A 73 -17.15 11.14 -7.77
N ALA A 74 -18.09 11.82 -8.42
CA ALA A 74 -17.77 12.91 -9.34
C ALA A 74 -16.99 14.01 -8.61
N SER A 75 -16.44 14.98 -9.34
CA SER A 75 -15.74 16.12 -8.74
C SER A 75 -16.69 17.30 -8.54
N TYR A 76 -16.70 17.91 -7.35
CA TYR A 76 -17.40 19.16 -7.07
C TYR A 76 -16.42 20.21 -6.58
N ASN A 77 -16.14 21.23 -7.39
CA ASN A 77 -15.16 22.28 -7.09
C ASN A 77 -13.78 21.73 -6.62
N GLY A 78 -13.30 20.66 -7.24
CA GLY A 78 -12.06 19.98 -6.88
C GLY A 78 -12.19 18.97 -5.74
N LEU A 79 -13.33 18.89 -5.06
CA LEU A 79 -13.59 17.90 -4.02
C LEU A 79 -14.03 16.57 -4.63
N THR A 80 -13.44 15.46 -4.17
CA THR A 80 -13.81 14.07 -4.52
C THR A 80 -13.80 13.18 -3.30
N ALA A 81 -14.64 12.13 -3.28
CA ALA A 81 -14.66 11.08 -2.27
C ALA A 81 -14.33 9.72 -2.89
N LEU A 82 -13.59 8.89 -2.16
CA LEU A 82 -13.28 7.52 -2.53
C LEU A 82 -13.65 6.59 -1.38
N MET A 83 -14.36 5.51 -1.71
CA MET A 83 -14.64 4.41 -0.79
C MET A 83 -14.32 3.09 -1.49
N GLU A 84 -13.53 2.24 -0.84
CA GLU A 84 -13.15 0.92 -1.34
C GLU A 84 -13.27 -0.10 -0.22
N VAL A 85 -14.07 -1.14 -0.45
CA VAL A 85 -14.29 -2.23 0.49
C VAL A 85 -13.77 -3.53 -0.14
N ASP A 86 -12.91 -4.22 0.60
CA ASP A 86 -12.40 -5.54 0.24
C ASP A 86 -13.06 -6.62 1.11
N ASN A 87 -13.43 -7.70 0.47
CA ASN A 87 -13.75 -8.97 1.13
C ASN A 87 -12.78 -10.04 0.64
N VAL A 88 -12.11 -10.72 1.56
CA VAL A 88 -11.28 -11.90 1.28
C VAL A 88 -12.01 -13.13 1.81
N THR A 89 -12.20 -14.12 0.95
CA THR A 89 -12.88 -15.38 1.26
C THR A 89 -11.98 -16.54 0.92
N VAL A 90 -11.88 -17.54 1.82
CA VAL A 90 -11.21 -18.81 1.56
C VAL A 90 -12.07 -19.64 0.62
N ILE A 91 -11.46 -20.22 -0.41
CA ILE A 91 -12.13 -21.11 -1.37
C ILE A 91 -11.67 -22.56 -1.12
N GLY A 92 -12.57 -23.39 -0.61
CA GLY A 92 -12.26 -24.76 -0.19
C GLY A 92 -11.67 -24.83 1.22
N ASP A 93 -10.70 -25.71 1.44
CA ASP A 93 -10.09 -25.94 2.74
C ASP A 93 -9.07 -24.86 3.11
N GLU A 94 -9.02 -24.49 4.39
CA GLU A 94 -8.08 -23.53 4.92
C GLU A 94 -6.77 -24.21 5.36
N ASN A 95 -6.05 -24.80 4.41
CA ASN A 95 -4.81 -25.53 4.62
C ASN A 95 -3.60 -24.60 4.56
N TYR A 96 -3.59 -23.55 5.37
CA TYR A 96 -2.48 -22.60 5.54
C TYR A 96 -2.64 -21.87 6.87
N ARG A 97 -1.57 -21.28 7.35
CA ARG A 97 -1.58 -20.48 8.58
C ARG A 97 -1.73 -19.00 8.28
N THR A 98 -2.66 -18.35 8.98
CA THR A 98 -2.72 -16.89 9.11
C THR A 98 -2.51 -16.48 10.57
N PRO A 99 -2.32 -15.20 10.88
CA PRO A 99 -2.24 -14.74 12.27
C PRO A 99 -3.49 -15.04 13.10
N THR A 100 -4.63 -15.31 12.47
CA THR A 100 -5.96 -15.38 13.13
C THR A 100 -6.65 -16.73 13.07
N ASN A 101 -6.20 -17.69 12.24
CA ASN A 101 -6.89 -18.98 12.07
C ASN A 101 -6.40 -20.11 12.99
N GLY A 102 -5.26 -19.92 13.68
CA GLY A 102 -4.73 -20.92 14.62
C GLY A 102 -4.09 -22.16 14.00
N ASN A 103 -3.93 -22.25 12.68
CA ASN A 103 -3.39 -23.40 11.95
C ASN A 103 -1.86 -23.51 12.05
N VAL A 104 -1.33 -23.72 13.26
CA VAL A 104 0.10 -23.69 13.56
C VAL A 104 0.93 -24.79 12.89
N GLY A 105 0.30 -25.85 12.38
CA GLY A 105 0.96 -26.95 11.64
C GLY A 105 1.31 -26.63 10.20
N TYR A 106 0.89 -25.49 9.68
CA TYR A 106 1.09 -25.06 8.28
C TYR A 106 2.02 -23.87 8.16
N PRO A 107 2.72 -23.71 7.03
CA PRO A 107 3.42 -22.47 6.67
C PRO A 107 2.50 -21.26 6.65
N ILE A 108 3.09 -20.07 6.88
CA ILE A 108 2.33 -18.81 6.89
C ILE A 108 2.09 -18.31 5.47
N VAL A 109 0.81 -18.09 5.14
CA VAL A 109 0.37 -17.27 4.01
C VAL A 109 -0.49 -16.13 4.58
N ALA A 110 0.01 -14.90 4.48
CA ALA A 110 -0.60 -13.74 5.14
C ALA A 110 -1.79 -13.17 4.34
N ASP A 111 -2.73 -14.03 4.00
CA ASP A 111 -3.98 -13.69 3.30
C ASP A 111 -5.21 -14.16 4.15
N PRO A 112 -5.41 -13.59 5.36
CA PRO A 112 -6.55 -13.95 6.19
C PRO A 112 -7.86 -13.49 5.55
N ASP A 113 -8.93 -14.22 5.86
CA ASP A 113 -10.29 -13.90 5.49
C ASP A 113 -10.84 -12.67 6.25
N GLY A 114 -11.79 -12.00 5.64
CA GLY A 114 -12.51 -10.90 6.29
C GLY A 114 -12.96 -9.82 5.34
N THR A 115 -13.67 -8.83 5.89
CA THR A 115 -14.15 -7.65 5.16
C THR A 115 -13.69 -6.40 5.88
N ASP A 116 -13.06 -5.46 5.16
CA ASP A 116 -12.64 -4.17 5.72
C ASP A 116 -12.72 -3.08 4.64
N PHE A 117 -12.73 -1.82 5.11
CA PHE A 117 -12.45 -0.69 4.22
C PHE A 117 -10.97 -0.69 3.86
N ASN A 118 -10.68 -0.83 2.57
CA ASN A 118 -9.32 -0.69 2.06
C ASN A 118 -8.95 0.78 1.88
N GLN A 119 -9.89 1.59 1.36
CA GLN A 119 -9.76 3.04 1.29
C GLN A 119 -11.07 3.72 1.70
N ALA A 120 -10.96 4.89 2.37
CA ALA A 120 -12.05 5.78 2.68
C ALA A 120 -11.48 7.19 2.86
N SER A 121 -11.56 8.03 1.84
CA SER A 121 -10.87 9.32 1.83
C SER A 121 -11.68 10.41 1.11
N LEU A 122 -11.37 11.66 1.49
CA LEU A 122 -11.75 12.87 0.78
C LEU A 122 -10.51 13.52 0.20
N SER A 123 -10.58 13.94 -1.05
CA SER A 123 -9.50 14.66 -1.72
C SER A 123 -9.98 15.99 -2.25
N TYR A 124 -9.15 17.01 -2.10
CA TYR A 124 -9.32 18.32 -2.73
C TYR A 124 -8.15 18.57 -3.66
N THR A 125 -8.44 18.89 -4.91
CA THR A 125 -7.42 19.06 -5.95
C THR A 125 -7.67 20.35 -6.73
N THR A 126 -6.60 21.13 -6.89
CA THR A 126 -6.50 22.24 -7.82
C THR A 126 -5.42 21.95 -8.86
N ASP A 127 -5.08 22.91 -9.72
CA ASP A 127 -4.03 22.75 -10.74
C ASP A 127 -2.65 22.45 -10.11
N ASP A 128 -2.34 23.05 -8.95
CA ASP A 128 -1.01 23.00 -8.34
C ASP A 128 -0.94 22.23 -7.02
N ILE A 129 -2.10 22.02 -6.35
CA ILE A 129 -2.14 21.47 -5.00
C ILE A 129 -3.18 20.36 -4.95
N SER A 130 -2.85 19.27 -4.26
CA SER A 130 -3.84 18.29 -3.81
C SER A 130 -3.65 17.98 -2.32
N ALA A 131 -4.79 17.73 -1.64
CA ALA A 131 -4.84 17.29 -0.25
C ALA A 131 -5.77 16.07 -0.17
N THR A 132 -5.31 14.99 0.46
CA THR A 132 -6.12 13.79 0.70
C THR A 132 -6.14 13.46 2.18
N LEU A 133 -7.33 13.34 2.76
CA LEU A 133 -7.55 13.02 4.16
C LEU A 133 -8.31 11.70 4.29
N GLY A 134 -7.85 10.81 5.15
CA GLY A 134 -8.48 9.54 5.48
C GLY A 134 -7.65 8.34 5.07
N ARG A 135 -8.29 7.17 4.98
CA ARG A 135 -7.63 5.91 4.61
C ARG A 135 -7.30 5.89 3.14
N GLN A 136 -6.03 5.76 2.82
CA GLN A 136 -5.50 5.88 1.48
C GLN A 136 -4.29 4.98 1.25
N ARG A 137 -3.97 4.71 -0.02
CA ARG A 137 -2.68 4.14 -0.41
C ARG A 137 -1.63 5.24 -0.40
N ILE A 138 -0.46 4.94 0.17
CA ILE A 138 0.75 5.75 0.01
C ILE A 138 1.80 4.82 -0.59
N LEU A 139 2.12 5.05 -1.87
CA LEU A 139 2.99 4.19 -2.66
C LEU A 139 4.14 5.05 -3.20
N HIS A 140 5.31 4.95 -2.59
CA HIS A 140 6.48 5.69 -3.02
C HIS A 140 7.43 4.78 -3.80
N ASP A 141 7.68 5.14 -5.06
CA ASP A 141 8.65 4.49 -5.96
C ASP A 141 8.58 2.94 -5.96
N GLY A 142 9.70 2.28 -5.68
CA GLY A 142 9.77 0.81 -5.58
C GLY A 142 9.18 0.23 -4.29
N GLN A 143 8.52 1.05 -3.46
CA GLN A 143 7.86 0.65 -2.20
C GLN A 143 8.81 -0.07 -1.22
N ARG A 144 10.09 0.30 -1.21
CA ARG A 144 11.10 -0.32 -0.33
C ARG A 144 10.85 0.00 1.14
N PHE A 145 10.47 1.25 1.46
CA PHE A 145 10.28 1.72 2.83
C PHE A 145 8.80 1.95 3.15
N VAL A 146 8.05 2.50 2.20
CA VAL A 146 6.63 2.79 2.33
C VAL A 146 5.89 2.26 1.11
N GLY A 147 4.89 1.41 1.34
CA GLY A 147 4.17 0.78 0.24
C GLY A 147 2.94 -0.01 0.68
N GLY A 148 2.21 -0.54 -0.29
CA GLY A 148 0.90 -1.17 -0.09
C GLY A 148 0.93 -2.69 0.06
N VAL A 149 2.08 -3.35 -0.18
CA VAL A 149 2.16 -4.82 -0.20
C VAL A 149 1.07 -5.44 -1.08
N GLY A 150 0.77 -4.83 -2.23
CA GLY A 150 -0.35 -5.19 -3.13
C GLY A 150 -0.27 -6.60 -3.71
N PHE A 151 0.82 -7.32 -3.46
CA PHE A 151 0.97 -8.75 -3.74
C PHE A 151 -0.01 -9.58 -2.90
N ARG A 152 -0.30 -9.22 -1.64
CA ARG A 152 -1.23 -9.90 -0.75
C ARG A 152 -2.68 -9.61 -1.09
N GLN A 153 -3.61 -10.43 -0.56
CA GLN A 153 -5.05 -10.20 -0.72
C GLN A 153 -5.50 -8.96 0.07
N ASN A 154 -5.02 -8.81 1.31
CA ASN A 154 -5.21 -7.58 2.07
C ASN A 154 -4.04 -6.63 1.79
N GLU A 155 -4.33 -5.39 1.44
CA GLU A 155 -3.31 -4.37 1.19
C GLU A 155 -2.95 -3.63 2.48
N GLN A 156 -1.73 -3.09 2.53
CA GLN A 156 -1.38 -2.11 3.54
C GLN A 156 -1.84 -0.73 3.08
N THR A 157 -2.61 -0.06 3.92
CA THR A 157 -3.10 1.30 3.71
C THR A 157 -2.84 2.16 4.93
N TYR A 158 -3.01 3.46 4.78
CA TYR A 158 -2.61 4.44 5.78
C TYR A 158 -3.76 5.38 6.09
N ASP A 159 -4.09 5.57 7.35
CA ASP A 159 -4.95 6.65 7.77
C ASP A 159 -4.06 7.90 7.91
N ALA A 160 -4.23 8.86 7.01
CA ALA A 160 -3.24 9.93 6.78
C ALA A 160 -3.87 11.22 6.24
N LEU A 161 -3.12 12.32 6.42
CA LEU A 161 -3.25 13.53 5.62
C LEU A 161 -2.05 13.58 4.65
N THR A 162 -2.32 13.56 3.35
CA THR A 162 -1.30 13.72 2.32
C THR A 162 -1.50 15.05 1.59
N LEU A 163 -0.45 15.83 1.47
CA LEU A 163 -0.38 17.08 0.73
C LEU A 163 0.60 16.92 -0.42
N SER A 164 0.20 17.29 -1.62
CA SER A 164 1.08 17.30 -2.80
C SER A 164 1.00 18.65 -3.47
N SER A 165 2.12 19.16 -3.93
CA SER A 165 2.20 20.44 -4.64
C SER A 165 3.17 20.36 -5.80
N LYS A 166 2.81 21.03 -6.91
CA LYS A 166 3.74 21.45 -7.96
C LYS A 166 4.28 22.82 -7.56
N ALA A 167 5.42 22.83 -6.86
CA ALA A 167 6.03 24.06 -6.39
C ALA A 167 6.60 24.93 -7.53
N ALA A 168 6.90 24.31 -8.68
CA ALA A 168 7.27 24.93 -9.95
C ALA A 168 7.07 23.91 -11.08
N ASP A 169 7.17 24.31 -12.33
CA ASP A 169 6.97 23.43 -13.50
C ASP A 169 7.82 22.14 -13.46
N SER A 170 9.00 22.23 -12.85
CA SER A 170 9.94 21.11 -12.74
C SER A 170 10.09 20.55 -11.31
N VAL A 171 9.33 21.06 -10.31
CA VAL A 171 9.50 20.71 -8.89
C VAL A 171 8.16 20.27 -8.30
N SER A 172 8.14 19.08 -7.72
CA SER A 172 7.01 18.57 -6.93
C SER A 172 7.44 18.25 -5.51
N VAL A 173 6.52 18.44 -4.56
CA VAL A 173 6.70 18.10 -3.15
C VAL A 173 5.47 17.31 -2.70
N ASN A 174 5.73 16.22 -1.98
CA ASN A 174 4.70 15.42 -1.33
C ASN A 174 5.04 15.29 0.16
N TYR A 175 4.07 15.55 1.01
CA TYR A 175 4.17 15.36 2.45
C TYR A 175 2.99 14.52 2.93
N SER A 176 3.26 13.53 3.79
CA SER A 176 2.21 12.74 4.45
C SER A 176 2.45 12.70 5.95
N TYR A 177 1.39 12.99 6.71
CA TYR A 177 1.29 12.70 8.13
C TYR A 177 0.40 11.46 8.32
N ILE A 178 0.94 10.41 8.93
CA ILE A 178 0.30 9.11 9.10
C ILE A 178 0.06 8.87 10.58
N TRP A 179 -1.22 8.73 10.99
CA TRP A 179 -1.58 8.41 12.38
C TRP A 179 -1.95 6.93 12.59
N ASN A 180 -2.09 6.14 11.51
CA ASN A 180 -2.34 4.70 11.62
C ASN A 180 -1.92 3.96 10.35
N VAL A 181 -1.31 2.78 10.49
CA VAL A 181 -0.99 1.86 9.40
C VAL A 181 -1.92 0.66 9.48
N ASN A 182 -2.76 0.46 8.49
CA ASN A 182 -3.61 -0.73 8.35
C ASN A 182 -2.80 -1.80 7.62
N ARG A 183 -2.49 -2.89 8.32
CA ARG A 183 -1.56 -3.91 7.84
C ARG A 183 -2.27 -5.00 7.05
N ILE A 184 -1.47 -5.78 6.32
CA ILE A 184 -1.97 -6.89 5.47
C ILE A 184 -2.63 -8.05 6.24
N PHE A 185 -2.61 -8.04 7.57
CA PHE A 185 -3.07 -9.16 8.41
C PHE A 185 -4.58 -9.18 8.66
N GLY A 186 -5.34 -8.43 7.84
CA GLY A 186 -6.80 -8.42 7.84
C GLY A 186 -7.43 -7.68 9.02
N PRO A 187 -8.78 -7.68 9.09
CA PRO A 187 -9.52 -6.86 10.06
C PRO A 187 -9.59 -7.46 11.47
N LYS A 188 -9.26 -8.75 11.64
CA LYS A 188 -9.36 -9.44 12.92
C LYS A 188 -8.14 -9.15 13.80
N ASP A 189 -8.36 -9.00 15.11
CA ASP A 189 -7.25 -8.87 16.07
C ASP A 189 -6.52 -10.20 16.27
N SER A 190 -5.21 -10.13 16.44
CA SER A 190 -4.36 -11.27 16.71
C SER A 190 -3.27 -10.91 17.71
N ALA A 191 -2.99 -11.82 18.65
CA ALA A 191 -1.86 -11.71 19.57
C ALA A 191 -0.49 -11.90 18.88
N VAL A 192 -0.48 -12.47 17.67
CA VAL A 192 0.76 -12.79 16.94
C VAL A 192 1.21 -11.63 16.06
N GLN A 193 0.24 -10.97 15.41
CA GLN A 193 0.49 -9.85 14.50
C GLN A 193 -0.61 -8.80 14.67
N ALA A 194 -0.22 -7.60 15.06
CA ALA A 194 -1.18 -6.50 15.13
C ALA A 194 -1.74 -6.19 13.75
N LYS A 195 -3.07 -6.04 13.65
CA LYS A 195 -3.74 -5.62 12.42
C LYS A 195 -3.44 -4.18 12.04
N ARG A 196 -3.08 -3.36 13.03
CA ARG A 196 -2.77 -1.93 12.88
C ARG A 196 -1.54 -1.56 13.69
N TRP A 197 -0.80 -0.60 13.20
CA TRP A 197 0.19 0.14 13.97
C TRP A 197 -0.31 1.55 14.21
N GLU A 198 -0.39 1.94 15.49
CA GLU A 198 -0.56 3.33 15.90
C GLU A 198 0.68 4.09 15.45
N SER A 199 0.52 5.25 14.83
CA SER A 199 1.62 5.92 14.16
C SER A 199 1.61 7.42 14.42
N ASP A 200 2.79 8.00 14.53
CA ASP A 200 3.07 9.44 14.49
C ASP A 200 4.18 9.68 13.47
N SER A 201 3.91 9.26 12.23
CA SER A 201 4.92 9.23 11.18
C SER A 201 4.79 10.38 10.19
N HIS A 202 5.95 10.90 9.78
CA HIS A 202 6.07 11.96 8.80
C HIS A 202 6.87 11.49 7.58
N ILE A 203 6.34 11.74 6.40
CA ILE A 203 6.97 11.39 5.13
C ILE A 203 7.07 12.63 4.27
N LEU A 204 8.27 12.94 3.82
CA LEU A 204 8.53 14.03 2.87
C LEU A 204 9.25 13.47 1.65
N LEU A 205 8.76 13.82 0.48
CA LEU A 205 9.38 13.52 -0.81
C LEU A 205 9.37 14.79 -1.66
N ALA A 206 10.54 15.16 -2.19
CA ALA A 206 10.67 16.22 -3.17
C ALA A 206 11.32 15.67 -4.44
N ALA A 207 10.78 16.01 -5.59
CA ALA A 207 11.34 15.61 -6.87
C ALA A 207 11.48 16.81 -7.78
N MET A 208 12.55 16.81 -8.58
CA MET A 208 12.78 17.82 -9.61
C MET A 208 13.25 17.17 -10.91
N SER A 209 12.93 17.82 -12.02
CA SER A 209 13.39 17.44 -13.36
C SER A 209 14.44 18.43 -13.83
N PRO A 210 15.74 18.19 -13.60
CA PRO A 210 16.81 19.14 -13.95
C PRO A 210 17.00 19.29 -15.46
N ALA A 211 16.60 18.28 -16.23
CA ALA A 211 16.59 18.31 -17.68
C ALA A 211 15.57 17.29 -18.20
N GLU A 212 15.26 17.35 -19.50
CA GLU A 212 14.37 16.40 -20.15
C GLU A 212 14.86 14.95 -19.95
N GLY A 213 13.96 14.07 -19.55
CA GLY A 213 14.28 12.65 -19.29
C GLY A 213 15.07 12.38 -18.01
N GLN A 214 15.33 13.42 -17.18
CA GLN A 214 16.02 13.28 -15.91
C GLN A 214 15.14 13.60 -14.71
N THR A 215 15.34 12.90 -13.62
CA THR A 215 14.65 13.12 -12.34
C THR A 215 15.65 12.99 -11.20
N LEU A 216 15.64 13.95 -10.29
CA LEU A 216 16.33 13.91 -9.01
C LEU A 216 15.26 13.95 -7.92
N LYS A 217 15.33 13.01 -6.98
CA LYS A 217 14.43 12.92 -5.82
C LYS A 217 15.22 12.96 -4.53
N GLY A 218 14.66 13.62 -3.53
CA GLY A 218 15.12 13.55 -2.15
C GLY A 218 13.95 13.17 -1.26
N TYR A 219 14.19 12.34 -0.24
CA TYR A 219 13.14 11.91 0.68
C TYR A 219 13.62 11.80 2.13
N ALA A 220 12.67 11.99 3.03
CA ALA A 220 12.82 11.76 4.46
C ALA A 220 11.60 10.99 4.96
N TYR A 221 11.82 9.81 5.54
CA TYR A 221 10.80 8.98 6.18
C TYR A 221 11.10 8.86 7.65
N MET A 222 10.31 9.51 8.49
CA MET A 222 10.37 9.45 9.95
C MET A 222 9.18 8.60 10.40
N LEU A 223 9.41 7.30 10.56
CA LEU A 223 8.38 6.31 10.87
C LEU A 223 8.41 6.03 12.37
N ASP A 224 7.33 6.42 13.05
CA ASP A 224 7.12 6.18 14.47
C ASP A 224 5.87 5.31 14.68
N PHE A 225 6.03 4.19 15.43
CA PHE A 225 4.99 3.20 15.66
C PHE A 225 4.84 2.91 17.15
N GLY A 226 3.86 3.56 17.82
CA GLY A 226 3.66 3.50 19.27
C GLY A 226 3.46 2.09 19.82
N ASN A 227 2.72 1.22 19.11
CA ASN A 227 2.51 -0.18 19.51
C ASN A 227 3.47 -1.17 18.82
N ALA A 228 4.47 -0.67 18.10
CA ALA A 228 5.47 -1.48 17.38
C ALA A 228 6.83 -0.75 17.33
N ALA A 229 7.24 -0.10 18.43
CA ALA A 229 8.38 0.81 18.51
C ALA A 229 9.68 0.25 17.93
N ALA A 230 9.95 -1.05 18.06
CA ALA A 230 11.12 -1.70 17.46
C ALA A 230 11.18 -1.62 15.91
N ASN A 231 10.11 -1.19 15.25
CA ASN A 231 10.07 -0.96 13.80
C ASN A 231 10.17 0.54 13.44
N SER A 232 10.23 1.42 14.43
CA SER A 232 10.37 2.86 14.20
C SER A 232 11.76 3.16 13.65
N SER A 233 11.82 3.96 12.60
CA SER A 233 13.08 4.28 11.90
C SER A 233 13.02 5.63 11.22
N SER A 234 14.17 6.28 11.09
CA SER A 234 14.34 7.43 10.22
C SER A 234 15.19 7.05 9.01
N THR A 235 14.71 7.40 7.81
CA THR A 235 15.41 7.12 6.56
C THR A 235 15.49 8.38 5.74
N TYR A 236 16.71 8.72 5.30
CA TYR A 236 16.96 9.84 4.40
C TYR A 236 17.64 9.33 3.15
N GLY A 237 17.18 9.78 2.00
CA GLY A 237 17.76 9.31 0.75
C GLY A 237 17.65 10.28 -0.39
N VAL A 238 18.44 9.99 -1.42
CA VAL A 238 18.44 10.67 -2.70
C VAL A 238 18.48 9.64 -3.82
N GLU A 239 17.69 9.89 -4.86
CA GLU A 239 17.65 9.06 -6.06
C GLU A 239 17.81 9.93 -7.29
N TYR A 240 18.59 9.47 -8.24
CA TYR A 240 18.69 10.03 -9.57
C TYR A 240 18.29 8.99 -10.60
N SER A 241 17.51 9.41 -11.58
CA SER A 241 17.25 8.62 -12.80
C SER A 241 17.36 9.52 -14.03
N GLY A 242 17.98 9.02 -15.09
CA GLY A 242 18.16 9.72 -16.33
C GLY A 242 18.07 8.78 -17.53
N LYS A 243 17.40 9.23 -18.59
CA LYS A 243 17.39 8.59 -19.91
C LYS A 243 18.27 9.42 -20.84
N PHE A 244 19.20 8.74 -21.46
CA PHE A 244 20.14 9.30 -22.41
C PHE A 244 20.03 8.56 -23.73
N ASP A 245 20.61 9.10 -24.80
CA ASP A 245 20.60 8.40 -26.09
C ASP A 245 21.35 7.06 -25.95
N GLY A 246 20.60 5.97 -26.12
CA GLY A 246 21.09 4.60 -26.07
C GLY A 246 21.20 3.93 -24.70
N PHE A 247 20.98 4.65 -23.56
CA PHE A 247 21.00 4.03 -22.24
C PHE A 247 20.14 4.76 -21.20
N ALA A 248 19.80 4.07 -20.11
CA ALA A 248 19.20 4.64 -18.92
C ALA A 248 20.11 4.41 -17.71
N LEU A 249 20.22 5.40 -16.85
CA LEU A 249 20.99 5.35 -15.61
C LEU A 249 20.06 5.60 -14.42
N SER A 250 20.23 4.81 -13.36
CA SER A 250 19.66 5.12 -12.06
C SER A 250 20.69 4.91 -10.96
N ALA A 251 20.69 5.80 -9.96
CA ALA A 251 21.54 5.71 -8.79
C ALA A 251 20.72 6.15 -7.57
N ALA A 252 20.91 5.46 -6.44
CA ALA A 252 20.24 5.78 -5.19
C ALA A 252 21.22 5.63 -4.02
N TYR A 253 21.09 6.52 -3.05
CA TYR A 253 21.77 6.42 -1.76
C TYR A 253 20.76 6.70 -0.65
N ALA A 254 20.79 5.89 0.39
CA ALA A 254 19.99 6.09 1.58
C ALA A 254 20.77 5.73 2.83
N THR A 255 20.47 6.44 3.92
CA THR A 255 20.89 6.08 5.28
C THR A 255 19.66 5.89 6.14
N GLN A 256 19.72 4.96 7.07
CA GLN A 256 18.65 4.66 8.01
C GLN A 256 19.22 4.47 9.41
N SER A 257 18.51 5.00 10.39
CA SER A 257 18.81 4.80 11.81
C SER A 257 17.53 4.52 12.61
N ASP A 258 17.69 4.15 13.87
CA ASP A 258 16.58 4.11 14.81
C ASP A 258 15.92 5.49 14.95
N TYR A 259 14.65 5.50 15.37
CA TYR A 259 13.88 6.73 15.54
C TYR A 259 12.84 6.57 16.65
N ALA A 260 12.49 7.70 17.28
CA ALA A 260 11.53 7.78 18.39
C ALA A 260 11.86 6.80 19.54
N ASP A 261 10.89 6.04 20.00
CA ASP A 261 11.06 5.10 21.13
C ASP A 261 11.58 3.71 20.70
N ASN A 262 12.30 3.60 19.57
CA ASN A 262 12.87 2.33 19.15
C ASN A 262 13.89 1.83 20.21
N PRO A 263 13.67 0.64 20.81
CA PRO A 263 14.58 0.09 21.83
C PRO A 263 15.89 -0.47 21.24
N ILE A 264 16.01 -0.55 19.92
CA ILE A 264 17.18 -1.10 19.22
C ILE A 264 17.88 0.07 18.52
N SER A 265 19.05 0.45 19.02
CA SER A 265 19.86 1.48 18.36
C SER A 265 20.69 0.89 17.22
N TYR A 266 20.66 1.54 16.06
CA TYR A 266 21.44 1.20 14.87
C TYR A 266 21.63 2.42 13.95
N ASP A 267 22.73 2.42 13.16
CA ASP A 267 23.08 3.45 12.19
C ASP A 267 23.31 2.83 10.80
#